data_8c480ec3c907b1f35c5b17a15cb18639
#
_entry.id   8c480ec3c907b1f35c5b17a15cb18639
#
_cell.length_a   1.000
_cell.length_b   1.000
_cell.length_c   1.000
_cell.angle_alpha   90.00
_cell.angle_beta   90.00
_cell.angle_gamma   90.00
#
_symmetry.space_group_name_H-M   'P 1'
#
loop_
_entity.id
_entity.type
_entity.pdbx_description
1 polymer ?
#
loop_
_entity_poly.entity_id
_entity_poly.type
_entity_poly.pdbx_seq_one_letter_code
_entity_poly.pdbx_strand_id
1 'polypeptide(L)'
;MKTYDKRIAFLISDQHFIPHGGIGSFAKGFTEMCQRINWKVDILLDKAPRNKEFFSLIESLGANVLWPSEPLRYDDHVNTFAFSDTINFEKIINFRKIIVEAFEKNIYNMIVCNTQEAMTAAYAVTVNKYIPIVFYTHLHSMIFRESQGSDVFLDSYHNFYNKHMEFTDIIIGTQSQKNIDELTKFGATNCRLLRMPMSERGLLSHYVGTREGVLFIGRWESGKNPEAYIRVMKECGLPCRVMTNENGRKKFEKAFEEAGIKDYVIQAGITGQEKVAFIKGSSVFFMPSLRENYPFAFLECLAHMPCVVLDNQDWSDNFEGQYYHKVNIKDAANLIKTIYGGDQLTSALGYVKKLDDEVTEGWKQFLKDFVPKQSKTNSAKINSYQTVKYRDYIKDLGRKHLAREDFESVLSNIQKFCKVVYTDQDTYLSKDKNFAPIDESLELNGLSLFEEV
;
A
#
# COMPACT_ATOMS: atom_id res chain seq x y z
N MET A 1 -28.22 15.16 7.32
CA MET A 1 -26.78 14.82 7.20
C MET A 1 -26.60 13.36 7.59
N LYS A 2 -25.90 12.56 6.79
CA LYS A 2 -25.58 11.17 7.17
C LYS A 2 -24.57 11.22 8.33
N THR A 3 -24.88 10.60 9.45
CA THR A 3 -23.95 10.46 10.57
C THR A 3 -23.08 9.22 10.36
N TYR A 4 -21.79 9.39 10.50
CA TYR A 4 -20.81 8.29 10.39
C TYR A 4 -20.30 7.92 11.78
N ASP A 5 -20.07 6.61 12.01
CA ASP A 5 -19.58 6.11 13.31
C ASP A 5 -18.11 6.48 13.53
N LYS A 6 -17.33 6.48 12.46
CA LYS A 6 -15.91 6.79 12.46
C LYS A 6 -15.52 7.56 11.20
N ARG A 7 -14.44 8.35 11.30
CA ARG A 7 -13.81 9.04 10.17
C ARG A 7 -12.33 8.70 10.10
N ILE A 8 -11.88 8.31 8.93
CA ILE A 8 -10.53 7.81 8.70
C ILE A 8 -9.83 8.73 7.68
N ALA A 9 -8.61 9.16 8.02
CA ALA A 9 -7.72 9.80 7.05
C ALA A 9 -6.87 8.73 6.38
N PHE A 10 -6.95 8.62 5.05
CA PHE A 10 -6.19 7.68 4.26
C PHE A 10 -5.21 8.45 3.37
N LEU A 11 -3.92 8.39 3.71
CA LEU A 11 -2.86 9.14 3.05
C LEU A 11 -2.22 8.30 1.95
N ILE A 12 -2.21 8.84 0.75
CA ILE A 12 -1.65 8.19 -0.43
C ILE A 12 -1.02 9.24 -1.35
N SER A 13 0.16 8.97 -1.89
CA SER A 13 0.77 9.86 -2.89
C SER A 13 0.01 9.78 -4.21
N ASP A 14 -0.13 10.94 -4.89
CA ASP A 14 -0.81 11.05 -6.18
C ASP A 14 -0.28 10.05 -7.21
N GLN A 15 1.03 9.81 -7.24
CA GLN A 15 1.64 8.82 -8.15
C GLN A 15 1.11 7.40 -7.98
N HIS A 16 0.58 7.05 -6.79
CA HIS A 16 -0.01 5.75 -6.46
C HIS A 16 -1.54 5.79 -6.47
N PHE A 17 -2.12 6.97 -6.62
CA PHE A 17 -3.56 7.16 -6.72
C PHE A 17 -4.06 6.89 -8.15
N ILE A 18 -3.93 5.62 -8.53
CA ILE A 18 -4.25 5.09 -9.87
C ILE A 18 -4.97 3.75 -9.75
N PRO A 19 -5.84 3.39 -10.71
CA PRO A 19 -6.63 2.14 -10.65
C PRO A 19 -5.80 0.86 -10.79
N HIS A 20 -4.59 0.98 -11.34
CA HIS A 20 -3.71 -0.14 -11.65
C HIS A 20 -2.55 -0.21 -10.68
N GLY A 21 -2.67 -0.98 -9.63
CA GLY A 21 -1.60 -1.17 -8.66
C GLY A 21 -2.12 -1.50 -7.28
N GLY A 22 -1.29 -2.14 -6.46
CA GLY A 22 -1.70 -2.61 -5.14
C GLY A 22 -2.21 -1.49 -4.23
N ILE A 23 -1.56 -0.31 -4.25
CA ILE A 23 -1.93 0.81 -3.37
C ILE A 23 -3.25 1.46 -3.80
N GLY A 24 -3.45 1.70 -5.10
CA GLY A 24 -4.72 2.23 -5.61
C GLY A 24 -5.88 1.24 -5.40
N SER A 25 -5.64 -0.05 -5.64
CA SER A 25 -6.63 -1.09 -5.33
C SER A 25 -6.96 -1.12 -3.83
N PHE A 26 -5.97 -0.94 -2.96
CA PHE A 26 -6.21 -0.82 -1.52
C PHE A 26 -7.07 0.40 -1.19
N ALA A 27 -6.76 1.58 -1.73
CA ALA A 27 -7.55 2.78 -1.51
C ALA A 27 -9.02 2.58 -1.90
N LYS A 28 -9.28 1.96 -3.06
CA LYS A 28 -10.63 1.61 -3.51
C LYS A 28 -11.32 0.62 -2.57
N GLY A 29 -10.72 -0.52 -2.33
CA GLY A 29 -11.31 -1.57 -1.48
C GLY A 29 -11.52 -1.09 -0.04
N PHE A 30 -10.59 -0.30 0.50
CA PHE A 30 -10.72 0.29 1.82
C PHE A 30 -11.88 1.29 1.91
N THR A 31 -12.06 2.12 0.88
CA THR A 31 -13.19 3.05 0.79
C THR A 31 -14.51 2.29 0.75
N GLU A 32 -14.63 1.27 -0.08
CA GLU A 32 -15.84 0.42 -0.17
C GLU A 32 -16.12 -0.31 1.15
N MET A 33 -15.10 -0.84 1.80
CA MET A 33 -15.22 -1.47 3.12
C MET A 33 -15.74 -0.47 4.15
N CYS A 34 -15.12 0.68 4.27
CA CYS A 34 -15.50 1.71 5.22
C CYS A 34 -16.94 2.19 5.01
N GLN A 35 -17.37 2.36 3.75
CA GLN A 35 -18.75 2.73 3.44
C GLN A 35 -19.76 1.67 3.93
N ARG A 36 -19.44 0.38 3.80
CA ARG A 36 -20.31 -0.72 4.27
C ARG A 36 -20.49 -0.73 5.78
N ILE A 37 -19.48 -0.35 6.52
CA ILE A 37 -19.51 -0.34 7.99
C ILE A 37 -19.81 1.06 8.56
N ASN A 38 -20.38 1.95 7.76
CA ASN A 38 -20.74 3.32 8.13
C ASN A 38 -19.55 4.18 8.60
N TRP A 39 -18.36 3.94 8.08
CA TRP A 39 -17.21 4.80 8.29
C TRP A 39 -17.03 5.78 7.13
N LYS A 40 -16.60 6.99 7.41
CA LYS A 40 -16.22 7.98 6.38
C LYS A 40 -14.72 7.90 6.13
N VAL A 41 -14.34 7.92 4.88
CA VAL A 41 -12.92 8.02 4.46
C VAL A 41 -12.70 9.38 3.81
N ASP A 42 -11.67 10.06 4.23
CA ASP A 42 -11.08 11.17 3.50
C ASP A 42 -9.71 10.71 2.97
N ILE A 43 -9.55 10.72 1.67
CA ILE A 43 -8.28 10.42 1.02
C ILE A 43 -7.50 11.70 0.90
N LEU A 44 -6.33 11.74 1.54
CA LEU A 44 -5.45 12.90 1.55
C LEU A 44 -4.27 12.66 0.61
N LEU A 45 -4.17 13.46 -0.43
CA LEU A 45 -3.12 13.41 -1.45
C LEU A 45 -2.08 14.50 -1.19
N ASP A 46 -0.83 14.21 -1.54
CA ASP A 46 0.27 15.19 -1.49
C ASP A 46 0.19 16.28 -2.58
N LYS A 47 -0.58 16.06 -3.63
CA LYS A 47 -0.93 17.04 -4.69
C LYS A 47 -2.20 16.64 -5.43
N ALA A 48 -2.68 17.50 -6.31
CA ALA A 48 -3.88 17.26 -7.10
C ALA A 48 -3.81 15.94 -7.90
N PRO A 49 -4.93 15.17 -7.93
CA PRO A 49 -4.94 13.87 -8.59
C PRO A 49 -4.75 14.00 -10.11
N ARG A 50 -3.79 13.27 -10.67
CA ARG A 50 -3.55 13.20 -12.11
C ARG A 50 -4.56 12.32 -12.83
N ASN A 51 -4.99 11.24 -12.18
CA ASN A 51 -5.98 10.30 -12.73
C ASN A 51 -7.41 10.74 -12.34
N LYS A 52 -8.05 11.51 -13.24
CA LYS A 52 -9.39 12.06 -13.00
C LYS A 52 -10.48 10.98 -12.97
N GLU A 53 -10.33 9.90 -13.73
CA GLU A 53 -11.30 8.80 -13.75
C GLU A 53 -11.30 8.06 -12.41
N PHE A 54 -10.11 7.77 -11.90
CA PHE A 54 -9.98 7.12 -10.60
C PHE A 54 -10.43 8.05 -9.47
N PHE A 55 -10.14 9.33 -9.57
CA PHE A 55 -10.66 10.35 -8.65
C PHE A 55 -12.20 10.32 -8.61
N SER A 56 -12.86 10.40 -9.76
CA SER A 56 -14.34 10.36 -9.84
C SER A 56 -14.91 9.04 -9.32
N LEU A 57 -14.24 7.92 -9.60
CA LEU A 57 -14.62 6.62 -9.06
C LEU A 57 -14.59 6.62 -7.53
N ILE A 58 -13.51 7.07 -6.92
CA ILE A 58 -13.34 7.08 -5.46
C ILE A 58 -14.37 8.01 -4.79
N GLU A 59 -14.66 9.17 -5.37
CA GLU A 59 -15.71 10.06 -4.88
C GLU A 59 -17.10 9.42 -5.00
N SER A 60 -17.38 8.72 -6.09
CA SER A 60 -18.65 7.98 -6.26
C SER A 60 -18.86 6.89 -5.22
N LEU A 61 -17.78 6.35 -4.67
CA LEU A 61 -17.78 5.39 -3.55
C LEU A 61 -17.97 6.11 -2.18
N GLY A 62 -18.15 7.43 -2.17
CA GLY A 62 -18.47 8.20 -0.98
C GLY A 62 -17.26 8.71 -0.18
N ALA A 63 -16.02 8.56 -0.65
CA ALA A 63 -14.88 9.24 -0.04
C ALA A 63 -14.86 10.72 -0.42
N ASN A 64 -14.20 11.55 0.40
CA ASN A 64 -13.72 12.85 -0.05
C ASN A 64 -12.26 12.68 -0.46
N VAL A 65 -11.85 13.35 -1.54
CA VAL A 65 -10.44 13.37 -1.96
C VAL A 65 -9.94 14.81 -1.83
N LEU A 66 -8.93 15.00 -1.01
CA LEU A 66 -8.42 16.30 -0.62
C LEU A 66 -6.93 16.39 -0.94
N TRP A 67 -6.47 17.57 -1.31
CA TRP A 67 -5.06 17.88 -1.56
C TRP A 67 -4.74 19.33 -1.16
N PRO A 68 -3.48 19.70 -0.94
CA PRO A 68 -3.12 21.06 -0.57
C PRO A 68 -3.51 22.06 -1.66
N SER A 69 -4.01 23.21 -1.27
CA SER A 69 -4.38 24.30 -2.22
C SER A 69 -3.17 24.75 -3.06
N GLU A 70 -1.99 24.76 -2.46
CA GLU A 70 -0.73 25.19 -3.08
C GLU A 70 0.38 24.19 -2.77
N PRO A 71 0.43 23.04 -3.46
CA PRO A 71 1.46 22.02 -3.21
C PRO A 71 2.82 22.50 -3.72
N LEU A 72 3.87 22.13 -2.99
CA LEU A 72 5.24 22.24 -3.48
C LEU A 72 5.43 21.31 -4.67
N ARG A 73 6.19 21.78 -5.66
CA ARG A 73 6.59 20.96 -6.80
C ARG A 73 7.79 20.10 -6.41
N TYR A 74 7.78 18.85 -6.85
CA TYR A 74 8.88 17.91 -6.67
C TYR A 74 8.95 16.94 -7.84
N ASP A 75 10.11 16.31 -8.01
CA ASP A 75 10.30 15.28 -9.01
C ASP A 75 9.74 13.93 -8.52
N ASP A 76 8.85 13.36 -9.31
CA ASP A 76 8.21 12.06 -9.01
C ASP A 76 9.13 10.85 -9.22
N HIS A 77 10.33 11.04 -9.76
CA HIS A 77 11.24 9.93 -10.06
C HIS A 77 11.84 9.27 -8.81
N VAL A 78 11.74 9.91 -7.65
CA VAL A 78 12.12 9.29 -6.39
C VAL A 78 11.03 8.32 -5.97
N ASN A 79 11.22 7.04 -6.25
CA ASN A 79 10.33 5.97 -5.80
C ASN A 79 10.49 5.75 -4.30
N THR A 80 9.66 6.40 -3.52
CA THR A 80 9.56 6.22 -2.08
C THR A 80 8.64 5.04 -1.75
N PHE A 81 9.08 3.84 -2.08
CA PHE A 81 8.53 2.65 -1.45
C PHE A 81 8.87 2.67 0.03
N ALA A 82 8.11 1.96 0.83
CA ALA A 82 8.01 2.06 2.27
C ALA A 82 9.31 2.13 3.09
N PHE A 83 10.47 1.94 2.52
CA PHE A 83 11.77 1.92 3.20
C PHE A 83 12.88 2.36 2.25
N SER A 84 12.77 3.55 1.71
CA SER A 84 13.82 4.14 0.90
C SER A 84 14.73 5.01 1.76
N ASP A 85 16.02 5.01 1.47
CA ASP A 85 16.98 5.95 2.03
C ASP A 85 16.71 7.38 1.57
N THR A 86 16.03 7.53 0.45
CA THR A 86 15.66 8.81 -0.10
C THR A 86 14.25 9.19 0.29
N ILE A 87 14.12 10.14 1.20
CA ILE A 87 12.85 10.77 1.57
C ILE A 87 12.68 12.03 0.73
N ASN A 88 11.47 12.21 0.19
CA ASN A 88 11.12 13.43 -0.50
C ASN A 88 10.50 14.44 0.49
N PHE A 89 11.26 15.49 0.82
CA PHE A 89 10.83 16.49 1.80
C PHE A 89 9.63 17.31 1.33
N GLU A 90 9.55 17.64 0.05
CA GLU A 90 8.40 18.36 -0.50
C GLU A 90 7.12 17.56 -0.35
N LYS A 91 7.20 16.24 -0.51
CA LYS A 91 6.06 15.36 -0.22
C LYS A 91 5.65 15.40 1.25
N ILE A 92 6.63 15.37 2.17
CA ILE A 92 6.34 15.48 3.61
C ILE A 92 5.59 16.77 3.89
N ILE A 93 6.07 17.89 3.36
CA ILE A 93 5.44 19.20 3.57
C ILE A 93 4.05 19.24 2.96
N ASN A 94 3.88 18.72 1.76
CA ASN A 94 2.58 18.67 1.12
C ASN A 94 1.58 17.82 1.92
N PHE A 95 1.99 16.64 2.40
CA PHE A 95 1.16 15.82 3.29
C PHE A 95 0.86 16.54 4.60
N ARG A 96 1.86 17.19 5.21
CA ARG A 96 1.65 17.95 6.44
C ARG A 96 0.59 19.03 6.24
N LYS A 97 0.69 19.82 5.17
CA LYS A 97 -0.26 20.87 4.83
C LYS A 97 -1.69 20.34 4.72
N ILE A 98 -1.91 19.28 3.96
CA ILE A 98 -3.26 18.71 3.80
C ILE A 98 -3.78 18.07 5.09
N ILE A 99 -2.92 17.45 5.90
CA ILE A 99 -3.33 16.89 7.19
C ILE A 99 -3.84 18.00 8.10
N VAL A 100 -3.10 19.10 8.19
CA VAL A 100 -3.49 20.27 9.00
C VAL A 100 -4.83 20.81 8.51
N GLU A 101 -4.97 21.13 7.22
CA GLU A 101 -6.21 21.64 6.62
C GLU A 101 -7.41 20.70 6.84
N ALA A 102 -7.17 19.38 6.83
CA ALA A 102 -8.20 18.38 7.06
C ALA A 102 -8.62 18.30 8.53
N PHE A 103 -7.65 18.37 9.45
CA PHE A 103 -7.86 18.28 10.90
C PHE A 103 -8.49 19.53 11.51
N GLU A 104 -8.33 20.71 10.89
CA GLU A 104 -9.06 21.91 11.26
C GLU A 104 -10.58 21.77 11.05
N LYS A 105 -10.95 20.99 10.04
CA LYS A 105 -12.37 20.84 9.62
C LYS A 105 -13.03 19.59 10.19
N ASN A 106 -12.24 18.57 10.56
CA ASN A 106 -12.76 17.25 10.88
C ASN A 106 -11.99 16.60 12.05
N ILE A 107 -12.70 15.74 12.78
CA ILE A 107 -12.11 14.85 13.77
C ILE A 107 -11.92 13.48 13.16
N TYR A 108 -10.70 12.97 13.21
CA TYR A 108 -10.36 11.64 12.70
C TYR A 108 -10.16 10.65 13.85
N ASN A 109 -10.52 9.39 13.59
CA ASN A 109 -10.38 8.30 14.54
C ASN A 109 -9.15 7.44 14.25
N MET A 110 -8.60 7.51 13.04
CA MET A 110 -7.41 6.77 12.60
C MET A 110 -6.81 7.44 11.37
N ILE A 111 -5.50 7.30 11.23
CA ILE A 111 -4.76 7.68 10.02
C ILE A 111 -4.13 6.43 9.44
N VAL A 112 -4.30 6.20 8.14
CA VAL A 112 -3.64 5.12 7.38
C VAL A 112 -2.67 5.76 6.40
N CYS A 113 -1.38 5.48 6.54
CA CYS A 113 -0.31 6.03 5.73
C CYS A 113 0.27 4.95 4.82
N ASN A 114 0.34 5.23 3.53
CA ASN A 114 0.81 4.27 2.51
C ASN A 114 2.22 4.56 2.00
N THR A 115 2.86 5.62 2.48
CA THR A 115 4.25 5.97 2.18
C THR A 115 4.95 6.45 3.44
N GLN A 116 6.26 6.41 3.43
CA GLN A 116 7.10 6.88 4.53
C GLN A 116 6.91 8.39 4.77
N GLU A 117 6.81 9.18 3.72
CA GLU A 117 6.58 10.62 3.81
C GLU A 117 5.23 10.96 4.45
N ALA A 118 4.18 10.22 4.05
CA ALA A 118 2.86 10.38 4.64
C ALA A 118 2.86 10.05 6.14
N MET A 119 3.54 8.97 6.54
CA MET A 119 3.69 8.57 7.93
C MET A 119 4.47 9.63 8.73
N THR A 120 5.57 10.14 8.15
CA THR A 120 6.40 11.20 8.74
C THR A 120 5.57 12.45 9.02
N ALA A 121 4.81 12.91 8.03
CA ALA A 121 3.95 14.09 8.15
C ALA A 121 2.81 13.86 9.17
N ALA A 122 2.16 12.70 9.12
CA ALA A 122 1.08 12.35 10.04
C ALA A 122 1.57 12.33 11.50
N TYR A 123 2.71 11.72 11.75
CA TYR A 123 3.30 11.69 13.08
C TYR A 123 3.60 13.10 13.59
N ALA A 124 4.23 13.94 12.77
CA ALA A 124 4.59 15.30 13.16
C ALA A 124 3.36 16.15 13.56
N VAL A 125 2.22 15.99 12.85
CA VAL A 125 1.01 16.76 13.13
C VAL A 125 0.19 16.20 14.29
N THR A 126 0.25 14.89 14.54
CA THR A 126 -0.70 14.21 15.43
C THR A 126 -0.10 13.63 16.69
N VAL A 127 1.17 13.89 16.96
CA VAL A 127 1.91 13.35 18.12
C VAL A 127 1.18 13.55 19.45
N ASN A 128 0.42 14.62 19.61
CA ASN A 128 -0.34 14.93 20.81
C ASN A 128 -1.85 14.63 20.72
N LYS A 129 -2.32 14.03 19.61
CA LYS A 129 -3.77 13.81 19.39
C LYS A 129 -4.23 12.40 19.76
N TYR A 130 -3.34 11.52 20.15
CA TYR A 130 -3.65 10.12 20.56
C TYR A 130 -4.49 9.35 19.55
N ILE A 131 -4.23 9.57 18.28
CA ILE A 131 -4.90 8.92 17.17
C ILE A 131 -3.98 7.81 16.64
N PRO A 132 -4.48 6.57 16.41
CA PRO A 132 -3.66 5.53 15.83
C PRO A 132 -3.19 5.92 14.42
N ILE A 133 -1.89 5.88 14.22
CA ILE A 133 -1.27 6.02 12.90
C ILE A 133 -0.89 4.62 12.44
N VAL A 134 -1.53 4.13 11.40
CA VAL A 134 -1.19 2.87 10.76
C VAL A 134 -0.28 3.17 9.58
N PHE A 135 0.99 2.83 9.70
CA PHE A 135 1.90 2.79 8.56
C PHE A 135 1.72 1.45 7.86
N TYR A 136 1.13 1.47 6.68
CA TYR A 136 0.79 0.27 5.95
C TYR A 136 1.91 -0.13 4.99
N THR A 137 2.52 -1.30 5.26
CA THR A 137 3.61 -1.81 4.45
C THR A 137 3.10 -2.71 3.33
N HIS A 138 3.26 -2.27 2.10
CA HIS A 138 2.83 -3.03 0.92
C HIS A 138 3.82 -4.13 0.51
N LEU A 139 5.07 -3.96 0.90
CA LEU A 139 6.17 -4.90 0.62
C LEU A 139 6.95 -5.14 1.91
N HIS A 140 7.59 -6.29 2.03
CA HIS A 140 8.54 -6.54 3.11
C HIS A 140 9.99 -6.44 2.60
N SER A 141 10.95 -6.29 3.53
CA SER A 141 12.36 -6.04 3.22
C SER A 141 13.01 -7.10 2.34
N MET A 142 12.64 -8.37 2.53
CA MET A 142 13.25 -9.48 1.78
C MET A 142 12.93 -9.43 0.30
N ILE A 143 11.72 -8.99 -0.08
CA ILE A 143 11.33 -8.79 -1.49
C ILE A 143 12.27 -7.78 -2.17
N PHE A 144 12.60 -6.71 -1.46
CA PHE A 144 13.48 -5.67 -1.99
C PHE A 144 14.94 -6.13 -2.05
N ARG A 145 15.44 -6.75 -0.98
CA ARG A 145 16.82 -7.25 -0.92
C ARG A 145 17.14 -8.14 -2.11
N GLU A 146 16.30 -9.13 -2.37
CA GLU A 146 16.53 -10.07 -3.45
C GLU A 146 16.33 -9.47 -4.85
N SER A 147 15.45 -8.46 -4.99
CA SER A 147 15.18 -7.83 -6.29
C SER A 147 16.24 -6.81 -6.68
N GLN A 148 16.90 -6.16 -5.72
CA GLN A 148 17.84 -5.07 -5.96
C GLN A 148 19.30 -5.41 -5.59
N GLY A 149 19.53 -6.54 -4.92
CA GLY A 149 20.87 -7.03 -4.61
C GLY A 149 21.67 -6.16 -3.62
N SER A 150 21.03 -5.24 -2.89
CA SER A 150 21.74 -4.29 -2.05
C SER A 150 21.48 -4.48 -0.56
N ASP A 151 22.55 -4.69 0.21
CA ASP A 151 22.53 -4.66 1.67
C ASP A 151 22.18 -3.27 2.22
N VAL A 152 22.44 -2.21 1.43
CA VAL A 152 22.12 -0.81 1.74
C VAL A 152 20.64 -0.62 2.06
N PHE A 153 19.75 -1.31 1.32
CA PHE A 153 18.31 -1.23 1.57
C PHE A 153 17.91 -1.87 2.91
N LEU A 154 18.59 -2.94 3.29
CA LEU A 154 18.34 -3.61 4.57
C LEU A 154 18.76 -2.73 5.75
N ASP A 155 19.92 -2.07 5.63
CA ASP A 155 20.43 -1.15 6.65
C ASP A 155 19.50 0.05 6.83
N SER A 156 18.95 0.59 5.76
CA SER A 156 17.99 1.68 5.82
C SER A 156 16.67 1.25 6.44
N TYR A 157 16.20 0.06 6.09
CA TYR A 157 15.04 -0.56 6.70
C TYR A 157 15.26 -0.75 8.21
N HIS A 158 16.39 -1.30 8.62
CA HIS A 158 16.77 -1.45 10.02
C HIS A 158 16.86 -0.11 10.74
N ASN A 159 17.52 0.86 10.14
CA ASN A 159 17.67 2.19 10.72
C ASN A 159 16.31 2.88 10.85
N PHE A 160 15.44 2.74 9.86
CA PHE A 160 14.08 3.26 9.93
C PHE A 160 13.30 2.61 11.06
N TYR A 161 13.22 1.29 11.11
CA TYR A 161 12.47 0.57 12.14
C TYR A 161 13.05 0.81 13.52
N ASN A 162 14.34 0.65 13.73
CA ASN A 162 14.96 0.84 15.03
C ASN A 162 14.75 2.25 15.58
N LYS A 163 14.67 3.26 14.71
CA LYS A 163 14.39 4.63 15.14
C LYS A 163 12.91 4.92 15.38
N HIS A 164 12.01 4.30 14.60
CA HIS A 164 10.56 4.51 14.76
C HIS A 164 9.89 3.60 15.77
N MET A 165 10.49 2.48 16.10
CA MET A 165 9.93 1.54 17.08
C MET A 165 9.95 2.04 18.50
N GLU A 166 10.75 3.03 18.79
CA GLU A 166 10.67 3.76 20.05
C GLU A 166 9.38 4.59 20.15
N PHE A 167 8.70 4.83 19.02
CA PHE A 167 7.44 5.57 18.93
C PHE A 167 6.26 4.61 19.05
N THR A 168 5.72 4.49 20.25
CA THR A 168 4.66 3.55 20.62
C THR A 168 3.32 3.79 19.93
N ASP A 169 3.16 4.92 19.24
CA ASP A 169 1.89 5.34 18.64
C ASP A 169 1.79 5.01 17.15
N ILE A 170 2.90 4.61 16.50
CA ILE A 170 2.90 4.14 15.12
C ILE A 170 2.74 2.63 15.11
N ILE A 171 1.71 2.18 14.37
CA ILE A 171 1.40 0.77 14.19
C ILE A 171 1.78 0.39 12.77
N ILE A 172 2.49 -0.71 12.64
CA ILE A 172 2.86 -1.24 11.34
C ILE A 172 1.78 -2.21 10.90
N GLY A 173 0.98 -1.79 9.94
CA GLY A 173 -0.02 -2.63 9.29
C GLY A 173 0.62 -3.49 8.22
N THR A 174 0.35 -4.78 8.20
CA THR A 174 0.85 -5.72 7.20
C THR A 174 -0.19 -6.76 6.82
N GLN A 175 0.04 -7.44 5.71
CA GLN A 175 -0.94 -8.30 5.06
C GLN A 175 -0.82 -9.78 5.43
N SER A 176 0.32 -10.21 5.96
CA SER A 176 0.57 -11.62 6.28
C SER A 176 1.28 -11.79 7.61
N GLN A 177 1.05 -12.94 8.23
CA GLN A 177 1.76 -13.30 9.46
C GLN A 177 3.27 -13.41 9.22
N LYS A 178 3.68 -13.94 8.07
CA LYS A 178 5.09 -14.01 7.67
C LYS A 178 5.77 -12.64 7.72
N ASN A 179 5.09 -11.60 7.22
CA ASN A 179 5.63 -10.24 7.30
C ASN A 179 5.78 -9.76 8.74
N ILE A 180 4.84 -10.08 9.62
CA ILE A 180 4.96 -9.77 11.06
C ILE A 180 6.18 -10.45 11.64
N ASP A 181 6.35 -11.73 11.35
CA ASP A 181 7.46 -12.53 11.88
C ASP A 181 8.81 -12.00 11.40
N GLU A 182 8.92 -11.62 10.13
CA GLU A 182 10.13 -11.01 9.58
C GLU A 182 10.39 -9.63 10.19
N LEU A 183 9.39 -8.77 10.25
CA LEU A 183 9.50 -7.45 10.87
C LEU A 183 9.90 -7.56 12.35
N THR A 184 9.34 -8.52 13.07
CA THR A 184 9.67 -8.79 14.47
C THR A 184 11.12 -9.24 14.64
N LYS A 185 11.65 -10.06 13.73
CA LYS A 185 13.09 -10.43 13.72
C LYS A 185 14.00 -9.19 13.56
N PHE A 186 13.51 -8.17 12.85
CA PHE A 186 14.19 -6.89 12.74
C PHE A 186 13.93 -5.93 13.91
N GLY A 187 13.24 -6.41 14.96
CA GLY A 187 12.98 -5.66 16.17
C GLY A 187 11.65 -4.88 16.17
N ALA A 188 10.75 -5.05 15.17
CA ALA A 188 9.45 -4.38 15.17
C ALA A 188 8.51 -4.92 16.26
N THR A 189 8.03 -4.05 17.16
CA THR A 189 7.19 -4.45 18.29
C THR A 189 5.71 -4.12 18.11
N ASN A 190 5.38 -3.22 17.20
CA ASN A 190 4.02 -2.71 16.97
C ASN A 190 3.41 -3.17 15.64
N CYS A 191 3.67 -4.42 15.23
CA CYS A 191 3.08 -4.97 14.03
C CYS A 191 1.66 -5.48 14.26
N ARG A 192 0.78 -5.31 13.27
CA ARG A 192 -0.59 -5.82 13.27
C ARG A 192 -0.93 -6.42 11.92
N LEU A 193 -1.60 -7.56 11.94
CA LEU A 193 -2.17 -8.16 10.75
C LEU A 193 -3.44 -7.38 10.37
N LEU A 194 -3.30 -6.52 9.38
CA LEU A 194 -4.37 -5.72 8.81
C LEU A 194 -4.41 -5.99 7.31
N ARG A 195 -5.18 -6.97 6.89
CA ARG A 195 -5.26 -7.33 5.47
C ARG A 195 -6.01 -6.26 4.68
N MET A 196 -5.69 -6.18 3.39
CA MET A 196 -6.37 -5.27 2.47
C MET A 196 -7.71 -5.87 2.05
N PRO A 197 -8.82 -5.10 2.07
CA PRO A 197 -10.11 -5.54 1.54
C PRO A 197 -10.07 -5.65 0.02
N MET A 198 -10.91 -6.51 -0.54
CA MET A 198 -11.01 -6.70 -1.98
C MET A 198 -11.45 -5.41 -2.69
N SER A 199 -10.76 -5.08 -3.78
CA SER A 199 -11.01 -3.87 -4.56
C SER A 199 -12.11 -4.05 -5.63
N GLU A 200 -12.41 -5.28 -6.03
CA GLU A 200 -13.41 -5.59 -7.07
C GLU A 200 -14.49 -6.51 -6.53
N ARG A 201 -15.43 -5.94 -5.78
CA ARG A 201 -16.53 -6.72 -5.18
C ARG A 201 -17.46 -7.37 -6.20
N GLY A 202 -17.51 -6.88 -7.43
CA GLY A 202 -18.20 -7.57 -8.52
C GLY A 202 -17.74 -9.00 -8.70
N LEU A 203 -16.52 -9.32 -8.28
CA LEU A 203 -15.99 -10.69 -8.25
C LEU A 203 -16.57 -11.57 -7.15
N LEU A 204 -17.26 -11.02 -6.16
CA LEU A 204 -17.93 -11.80 -5.12
C LEU A 204 -19.36 -12.26 -5.50
N SER A 205 -19.74 -12.15 -6.77
CA SER A 205 -21.03 -12.63 -7.29
C SER A 205 -20.84 -13.85 -8.19
N HIS A 206 -21.86 -14.73 -8.23
CA HIS A 206 -21.84 -15.87 -9.14
C HIS A 206 -21.73 -15.43 -10.60
N TYR A 207 -21.13 -16.30 -11.41
CA TYR A 207 -21.01 -16.11 -12.85
C TYR A 207 -21.72 -17.28 -13.56
N VAL A 208 -22.57 -16.92 -14.50
CA VAL A 208 -23.25 -17.89 -15.39
C VAL A 208 -22.84 -17.53 -16.81
N GLY A 209 -21.86 -18.21 -17.35
CA GLY A 209 -21.36 -17.97 -18.70
C GLY A 209 -20.27 -18.98 -19.09
N THR A 210 -19.92 -18.97 -20.36
CA THR A 210 -18.83 -19.80 -20.88
C THR A 210 -17.48 -19.25 -20.38
N ARG A 211 -16.57 -20.16 -20.09
CA ARG A 211 -15.21 -19.85 -19.63
C ARG A 211 -14.21 -20.44 -20.60
N GLU A 212 -13.16 -19.71 -20.85
CA GLU A 212 -12.15 -20.10 -21.81
C GLU A 212 -10.77 -19.62 -21.39
N GLY A 213 -9.77 -20.41 -21.70
CA GLY A 213 -8.35 -20.06 -21.59
C GLY A 213 -7.81 -20.08 -20.18
N VAL A 214 -6.49 -20.12 -20.12
CA VAL A 214 -5.69 -20.09 -18.88
C VAL A 214 -5.23 -18.67 -18.66
N LEU A 215 -5.61 -18.10 -17.52
CA LEU A 215 -5.39 -16.71 -17.17
C LEU A 215 -4.04 -16.51 -16.46
N PHE A 216 -3.32 -15.47 -16.85
CA PHE A 216 -2.23 -14.85 -16.12
C PHE A 216 -2.59 -13.40 -15.82
N ILE A 217 -2.28 -12.93 -14.60
CA ILE A 217 -2.44 -11.53 -14.20
C ILE A 217 -1.13 -11.01 -13.62
N GLY A 218 -0.53 -10.04 -14.28
CA GLY A 218 0.69 -9.42 -13.77
C GLY A 218 1.44 -8.58 -14.79
N ARG A 219 2.35 -7.75 -14.30
CA ARG A 219 3.32 -7.04 -15.14
C ARG A 219 4.37 -8.03 -15.66
N TRP A 220 5.00 -7.66 -16.77
CA TRP A 220 6.17 -8.42 -17.27
C TRP A 220 7.39 -8.06 -16.41
N GLU A 221 7.59 -8.78 -15.33
CA GLU A 221 8.72 -8.62 -14.41
C GLU A 221 9.11 -9.97 -13.80
N SER A 222 10.36 -10.13 -13.40
CA SER A 222 10.91 -11.41 -12.92
C SER A 222 10.14 -11.99 -11.71
N GLY A 223 9.67 -11.15 -10.82
CA GLY A 223 8.88 -11.58 -9.66
C GLY A 223 7.55 -12.25 -10.03
N LYS A 224 6.95 -11.90 -11.17
CA LYS A 224 5.72 -12.50 -11.70
C LYS A 224 5.98 -13.72 -12.58
N ASN A 225 7.22 -13.92 -13.02
CA ASN A 225 7.71 -15.09 -13.77
C ASN A 225 6.89 -15.40 -15.05
N PRO A 226 6.69 -14.40 -15.94
CA PRO A 226 5.91 -14.59 -17.16
C PRO A 226 6.52 -15.64 -18.09
N GLU A 227 7.83 -15.83 -18.07
CA GLU A 227 8.54 -16.85 -18.85
C GLU A 227 8.09 -18.27 -18.48
N ALA A 228 7.84 -18.54 -17.19
CA ALA A 228 7.30 -19.81 -16.77
C ALA A 228 5.87 -20.01 -17.26
N TYR A 229 5.05 -18.94 -17.29
CA TYR A 229 3.72 -19.01 -17.89
C TYR A 229 3.79 -19.37 -19.37
N ILE A 230 4.63 -18.68 -20.15
CA ILE A 230 4.81 -18.96 -21.59
C ILE A 230 5.22 -20.41 -21.83
N ARG A 231 6.22 -20.90 -21.09
CA ARG A 231 6.70 -22.28 -21.20
C ARG A 231 5.62 -23.30 -20.95
N VAL A 232 4.87 -23.14 -19.85
CA VAL A 232 3.78 -24.06 -19.50
C VAL A 232 2.65 -23.99 -20.52
N MET A 233 2.29 -22.81 -21.02
CA MET A 233 1.24 -22.65 -22.01
C MET A 233 1.60 -23.25 -23.37
N LYS A 234 2.87 -23.14 -23.78
CA LYS A 234 3.38 -23.85 -25.00
C LYS A 234 3.19 -25.36 -24.89
N GLU A 235 3.44 -25.92 -23.71
CA GLU A 235 3.28 -27.36 -23.43
C GLU A 235 1.80 -27.74 -23.31
N CYS A 236 0.97 -26.85 -22.71
CA CYS A 236 -0.46 -27.08 -22.58
C CYS A 236 -1.20 -27.14 -23.91
N GLY A 237 -0.85 -26.24 -24.83
CA GLY A 237 -1.59 -26.06 -26.09
C GLY A 237 -3.02 -25.55 -25.88
N LEU A 238 -3.32 -24.90 -24.77
CA LEU A 238 -4.61 -24.32 -24.43
C LEU A 238 -4.63 -22.82 -24.73
N PRO A 239 -5.82 -22.20 -24.94
CA PRO A 239 -5.95 -20.77 -25.14
C PRO A 239 -5.33 -19.98 -23.99
N CYS A 240 -4.57 -18.94 -24.29
CA CYS A 240 -3.92 -18.06 -23.31
C CYS A 240 -4.75 -16.80 -23.07
N ARG A 241 -4.89 -16.41 -21.81
CA ARG A 241 -5.48 -15.13 -21.44
C ARG A 241 -4.52 -14.37 -20.54
N VAL A 242 -4.23 -13.13 -20.88
CA VAL A 242 -3.27 -12.31 -20.14
C VAL A 242 -3.90 -10.98 -19.78
N MET A 243 -3.80 -10.60 -18.52
CA MET A 243 -4.11 -9.25 -18.06
C MET A 243 -2.84 -8.58 -17.52
N THR A 244 -2.44 -7.47 -18.15
CA THR A 244 -1.17 -6.81 -17.89
C THR A 244 -1.26 -5.29 -18.11
N ASN A 245 -0.15 -4.58 -18.17
CA ASN A 245 -0.06 -3.18 -18.59
C ASN A 245 0.41 -3.08 -20.08
N GLU A 246 0.37 -1.90 -20.68
CA GLU A 246 0.74 -1.71 -22.08
C GLU A 246 2.17 -2.15 -22.42
N ASN A 247 3.11 -1.92 -21.51
CA ASN A 247 4.49 -2.41 -21.68
C ASN A 247 4.55 -3.95 -21.64
N GLY A 248 3.78 -4.56 -20.75
CA GLY A 248 3.65 -6.02 -20.67
C GLY A 248 3.01 -6.61 -21.90
N ARG A 249 1.96 -5.97 -22.47
CA ARG A 249 1.29 -6.42 -23.72
C ARG A 249 2.30 -6.69 -24.82
N LYS A 250 3.12 -5.70 -25.16
CA LYS A 250 4.14 -5.83 -26.22
C LYS A 250 5.12 -6.97 -25.99
N LYS A 251 5.50 -7.18 -24.73
CA LYS A 251 6.42 -8.27 -24.35
C LYS A 251 5.76 -9.64 -24.45
N PHE A 252 4.49 -9.76 -24.03
CA PHE A 252 3.74 -11.01 -24.18
C PHE A 252 3.47 -11.37 -25.63
N GLU A 253 3.06 -10.40 -26.47
CA GLU A 253 2.85 -10.60 -27.91
C GLU A 253 4.12 -11.17 -28.57
N LYS A 254 5.26 -10.53 -28.32
CA LYS A 254 6.56 -11.01 -28.83
C LYS A 254 6.89 -12.42 -28.32
N ALA A 255 6.72 -12.69 -27.03
CA ALA A 255 7.04 -13.99 -26.44
C ALA A 255 6.11 -15.10 -26.93
N PHE A 256 4.83 -14.81 -27.18
CA PHE A 256 3.89 -15.77 -27.80
C PHE A 256 4.27 -16.08 -29.22
N GLU A 257 4.66 -15.08 -30.02
CA GLU A 257 5.14 -15.28 -31.39
C GLU A 257 6.40 -16.18 -31.41
N GLU A 258 7.41 -15.88 -30.58
CA GLU A 258 8.64 -16.66 -30.46
C GLU A 258 8.37 -18.10 -29.96
N ALA A 259 7.37 -18.29 -29.11
CA ALA A 259 6.97 -19.62 -28.63
C ALA A 259 6.08 -20.38 -29.63
N GLY A 260 5.55 -19.73 -30.68
CA GLY A 260 4.60 -20.29 -31.61
C GLY A 260 3.18 -20.45 -31.08
N ILE A 261 2.82 -19.73 -30.00
CA ILE A 261 1.48 -19.69 -29.42
C ILE A 261 0.63 -18.73 -30.26
N LYS A 262 -0.47 -19.21 -30.83
CA LYS A 262 -1.33 -18.42 -31.73
C LYS A 262 -2.68 -18.06 -31.08
N ASP A 263 -3.14 -18.89 -30.16
CA ASP A 263 -4.45 -18.71 -29.51
C ASP A 263 -4.27 -17.97 -28.18
N TYR A 264 -4.39 -16.63 -28.23
CA TYR A 264 -4.27 -15.80 -27.05
C TYR A 264 -5.10 -14.52 -27.12
N VAL A 265 -5.49 -14.03 -25.94
CA VAL A 265 -6.10 -12.73 -25.70
C VAL A 265 -5.33 -11.98 -24.64
N ILE A 266 -4.87 -10.76 -24.95
CA ILE A 266 -4.17 -9.89 -24.01
C ILE A 266 -5.01 -8.64 -23.77
N GLN A 267 -5.33 -8.38 -22.51
CA GLN A 267 -5.96 -7.16 -22.06
C GLN A 267 -4.97 -6.33 -21.24
N ALA A 268 -4.81 -5.06 -21.59
CA ALA A 268 -3.93 -4.16 -20.88
C ALA A 268 -4.70 -3.01 -20.26
N GLY A 269 -4.40 -2.73 -18.99
CA GLY A 269 -4.94 -1.58 -18.30
C GLY A 269 -6.45 -1.63 -18.00
N ILE A 270 -7.13 -2.76 -18.17
CA ILE A 270 -8.56 -2.90 -17.86
C ILE A 270 -8.84 -2.85 -16.37
N THR A 271 -9.99 -2.26 -16.00
CA THR A 271 -10.46 -2.11 -14.62
C THR A 271 -11.97 -2.30 -14.52
N GLY A 272 -12.51 -2.27 -13.30
CA GLY A 272 -13.93 -2.30 -13.06
C GLY A 272 -14.63 -3.49 -13.72
N GLN A 273 -15.73 -3.25 -14.43
CA GLN A 273 -16.55 -4.29 -15.04
C GLN A 273 -15.80 -5.08 -16.13
N GLU A 274 -14.93 -4.46 -16.90
CA GLU A 274 -14.13 -5.13 -17.91
C GLU A 274 -13.18 -6.15 -17.27
N LYS A 275 -12.48 -5.74 -16.20
CA LYS A 275 -11.64 -6.63 -15.40
C LYS A 275 -12.45 -7.80 -14.83
N VAL A 276 -13.60 -7.51 -14.24
CA VAL A 276 -14.50 -8.54 -13.68
C VAL A 276 -14.94 -9.53 -14.76
N ALA A 277 -15.37 -9.05 -15.92
CA ALA A 277 -15.79 -9.89 -17.03
C ALA A 277 -14.64 -10.75 -17.55
N PHE A 278 -13.45 -10.18 -17.69
CA PHE A 278 -12.28 -10.89 -18.20
C PHE A 278 -11.85 -12.02 -17.26
N ILE A 279 -11.82 -11.75 -15.93
CA ILE A 279 -11.50 -12.78 -14.93
C ILE A 279 -12.58 -13.87 -14.94
N LYS A 280 -13.86 -13.51 -14.83
CA LYS A 280 -14.97 -14.48 -14.76
C LYS A 280 -15.09 -15.35 -16.01
N GLY A 281 -14.75 -14.82 -17.17
CA GLY A 281 -14.74 -15.55 -18.43
C GLY A 281 -13.51 -16.45 -18.65
N SER A 282 -12.61 -16.57 -17.67
CA SER A 282 -11.43 -17.45 -17.76
C SER A 282 -11.70 -18.79 -17.05
N SER A 283 -11.05 -19.87 -17.55
CA SER A 283 -11.29 -21.24 -17.06
C SER A 283 -10.37 -21.65 -15.92
N VAL A 284 -9.10 -21.30 -15.99
CA VAL A 284 -8.06 -21.63 -15.00
C VAL A 284 -7.17 -20.44 -14.81
N PHE A 285 -6.76 -20.18 -13.57
CA PHE A 285 -5.74 -19.19 -13.25
C PHE A 285 -4.41 -19.87 -12.95
N PHE A 286 -3.37 -19.55 -13.70
CA PHE A 286 -2.01 -20.01 -13.42
C PHE A 286 -1.16 -18.83 -12.95
N MET A 287 -0.68 -18.90 -11.72
CA MET A 287 0.12 -17.88 -11.07
C MET A 287 1.53 -18.41 -10.75
N PRO A 288 2.49 -18.31 -11.69
CA PRO A 288 3.85 -18.76 -11.48
C PRO A 288 4.71 -17.77 -10.69
N SER A 289 4.13 -16.77 -10.05
CA SER A 289 4.85 -15.72 -9.34
C SER A 289 5.82 -16.29 -8.31
N LEU A 290 7.07 -15.83 -8.36
CA LEU A 290 8.13 -16.22 -7.44
C LEU A 290 8.04 -15.49 -6.10
N ARG A 291 7.37 -14.33 -6.09
CA ARG A 291 7.33 -13.45 -4.92
C ARG A 291 5.99 -12.72 -4.86
N GLU A 292 5.30 -12.93 -3.77
CA GLU A 292 4.06 -12.23 -3.44
C GLU A 292 3.99 -12.00 -1.93
N ASN A 293 3.19 -11.02 -1.55
CA ASN A 293 2.87 -10.79 -0.15
C ASN A 293 1.46 -11.33 0.16
N TYR A 294 0.45 -10.68 -0.42
CA TYR A 294 -0.96 -11.08 -0.32
C TYR A 294 -1.65 -10.68 -1.65
N PRO A 295 -1.52 -11.53 -2.69
CA PRO A 295 -1.87 -11.13 -4.04
C PRO A 295 -3.38 -11.03 -4.27
N PHE A 296 -3.87 -9.83 -4.57
CA PHE A 296 -5.27 -9.63 -4.96
C PHE A 296 -5.66 -10.47 -6.17
N ALA A 297 -4.79 -10.53 -7.18
CA ALA A 297 -5.06 -11.31 -8.38
C ALA A 297 -5.40 -12.78 -8.07
N PHE A 298 -4.74 -13.36 -7.06
CA PHE A 298 -5.03 -14.72 -6.62
C PHE A 298 -6.42 -14.82 -5.98
N LEU A 299 -6.75 -13.93 -5.04
CA LEU A 299 -8.06 -13.91 -4.39
C LEU A 299 -9.20 -13.66 -5.38
N GLU A 300 -9.00 -12.73 -6.31
CA GLU A 300 -9.96 -12.38 -7.35
C GLU A 300 -10.27 -13.58 -8.25
N CYS A 301 -9.25 -14.35 -8.61
CA CYS A 301 -9.41 -15.54 -9.44
C CYS A 301 -9.94 -16.74 -8.64
N LEU A 302 -9.47 -16.92 -7.39
CA LEU A 302 -9.87 -18.01 -6.51
C LEU A 302 -11.40 -18.04 -6.26
N ALA A 303 -12.05 -16.87 -6.30
CA ALA A 303 -13.48 -16.75 -6.20
C ALA A 303 -14.24 -17.42 -7.39
N HIS A 304 -13.57 -17.65 -8.53
CA HIS A 304 -14.25 -18.00 -9.77
C HIS A 304 -13.73 -19.22 -10.50
N MET A 305 -12.48 -19.61 -10.31
CA MET A 305 -11.86 -20.65 -11.11
C MET A 305 -10.80 -21.42 -10.32
N PRO A 306 -10.45 -22.64 -10.75
CA PRO A 306 -9.29 -23.34 -10.23
C PRO A 306 -8.03 -22.48 -10.37
N CYS A 307 -7.28 -22.37 -9.27
CA CYS A 307 -6.02 -21.65 -9.25
C CYS A 307 -4.85 -22.63 -9.10
N VAL A 308 -3.84 -22.47 -9.93
CA VAL A 308 -2.61 -23.26 -9.91
C VAL A 308 -1.45 -22.34 -9.56
N VAL A 309 -0.68 -22.72 -8.55
CA VAL A 309 0.51 -22.01 -8.08
C VAL A 309 1.70 -22.98 -8.02
N LEU A 310 2.91 -22.44 -8.05
CA LEU A 310 4.12 -23.28 -7.92
C LEU A 310 4.32 -23.74 -6.46
N ASP A 311 4.75 -24.97 -6.27
CA ASP A 311 4.93 -25.64 -4.97
C ASP A 311 6.09 -25.07 -4.14
N ASN A 312 7.06 -24.43 -4.78
CA ASN A 312 8.20 -23.78 -4.15
C ASN A 312 7.91 -22.37 -3.63
N GLN A 313 6.62 -21.95 -3.60
CA GLN A 313 6.20 -20.62 -3.17
C GLN A 313 5.45 -20.69 -1.84
N ASP A 314 5.98 -19.99 -0.85
CA ASP A 314 5.43 -19.95 0.51
C ASP A 314 4.34 -18.89 0.73
N TRP A 315 4.22 -17.90 -0.17
CA TRP A 315 3.19 -16.88 -0.05
C TRP A 315 1.76 -17.45 -0.10
N SER A 316 1.60 -18.57 -0.81
CA SER A 316 0.30 -19.25 -0.91
C SER A 316 -0.16 -19.91 0.40
N ASP A 317 0.75 -20.15 1.36
CA ASP A 317 0.42 -20.68 2.68
C ASP A 317 -0.38 -19.73 3.57
N ASN A 318 -0.57 -18.48 3.11
CA ASN A 318 -1.53 -17.55 3.71
C ASN A 318 -3.00 -17.95 3.44
N PHE A 319 -3.27 -18.94 2.58
CA PHE A 319 -4.59 -19.39 2.15
C PHE A 319 -4.79 -20.87 2.43
N GLU A 320 -6.04 -21.29 2.62
CA GLU A 320 -6.36 -22.70 2.86
C GLU A 320 -6.11 -23.55 1.61
N GLY A 321 -5.15 -24.48 1.69
CA GLY A 321 -4.63 -25.26 0.57
C GLY A 321 -5.66 -26.14 -0.16
N GLN A 322 -6.81 -26.40 0.44
CA GLN A 322 -7.90 -27.15 -0.19
C GLN A 322 -8.60 -26.40 -1.33
N TYR A 323 -8.39 -25.09 -1.46
CA TYR A 323 -9.06 -24.25 -2.46
C TYR A 323 -8.22 -23.97 -3.70
N TYR A 324 -6.97 -24.43 -3.76
CA TYR A 324 -6.08 -24.23 -4.90
C TYR A 324 -5.09 -25.39 -5.05
N HIS A 325 -4.39 -25.43 -6.17
CA HIS A 325 -3.44 -26.50 -6.48
C HIS A 325 -2.00 -25.97 -6.39
N LYS A 326 -1.17 -26.63 -5.57
CA LYS A 326 0.29 -26.49 -5.60
C LYS A 326 0.89 -27.53 -6.51
N VAL A 327 1.80 -27.13 -7.39
CA VAL A 327 2.38 -28.04 -8.38
C VAL A 327 3.83 -27.71 -8.68
N ASN A 328 4.63 -28.72 -8.93
CA ASN A 328 5.96 -28.50 -9.52
C ASN A 328 5.82 -27.97 -10.95
N ILE A 329 6.71 -27.08 -11.34
CA ILE A 329 6.66 -26.46 -12.68
C ILE A 329 6.66 -27.50 -13.82
N LYS A 330 7.29 -28.67 -13.63
CA LYS A 330 7.35 -29.75 -14.62
C LYS A 330 5.99 -30.42 -14.85
N ASP A 331 5.14 -30.42 -13.84
CA ASP A 331 3.85 -31.09 -13.85
C ASP A 331 2.70 -30.11 -14.11
N ALA A 332 2.99 -28.81 -14.13
CA ALA A 332 1.99 -27.74 -14.24
C ALA A 332 1.14 -27.86 -15.50
N ALA A 333 1.74 -28.16 -16.65
CA ALA A 333 1.02 -28.30 -17.91
C ALA A 333 0.00 -29.46 -17.87
N ASN A 334 0.38 -30.60 -17.32
CA ASN A 334 -0.51 -31.76 -17.20
C ASN A 334 -1.65 -31.50 -16.23
N LEU A 335 -1.36 -30.89 -15.08
CA LEU A 335 -2.38 -30.52 -14.11
C LEU A 335 -3.40 -29.54 -14.73
N ILE A 336 -2.91 -28.49 -15.40
CA ILE A 336 -3.78 -27.48 -16.02
C ILE A 336 -4.67 -28.14 -17.10
N LYS A 337 -4.14 -29.03 -17.94
CA LYS A 337 -4.96 -29.79 -18.91
C LYS A 337 -6.05 -30.61 -18.22
N THR A 338 -5.72 -31.25 -17.10
CA THR A 338 -6.66 -32.11 -16.36
C THR A 338 -7.84 -31.32 -15.77
N ILE A 339 -7.55 -30.12 -15.24
CA ILE A 339 -8.59 -29.30 -14.59
C ILE A 339 -9.30 -28.34 -15.53
N TYR A 340 -8.80 -28.16 -16.75
CA TYR A 340 -9.37 -27.26 -17.73
C TYR A 340 -10.75 -27.73 -18.18
N GLY A 341 -11.77 -26.87 -18.01
CA GLY A 341 -13.15 -27.22 -18.33
C GLY A 341 -13.90 -28.05 -17.29
N GLY A 342 -13.28 -28.36 -16.15
CA GLY A 342 -13.92 -29.09 -15.05
C GLY A 342 -14.84 -28.24 -14.17
N ASP A 343 -15.83 -28.90 -13.56
CA ASP A 343 -16.90 -28.25 -12.76
C ASP A 343 -16.52 -27.88 -11.29
N GLN A 344 -15.26 -27.84 -10.94
CA GLN A 344 -14.77 -27.78 -9.54
C GLN A 344 -14.92 -26.42 -8.82
N LEU A 345 -15.94 -25.63 -9.07
CA LEU A 345 -15.89 -24.18 -8.75
C LEU A 345 -16.75 -23.66 -7.59
N THR A 346 -17.57 -24.47 -6.93
CA THR A 346 -18.61 -23.91 -6.06
C THR A 346 -18.17 -23.56 -4.63
N SER A 347 -17.03 -24.05 -4.16
CA SER A 347 -16.62 -23.88 -2.76
C SER A 347 -15.75 -22.64 -2.49
N ALA A 348 -14.95 -22.19 -3.44
CA ALA A 348 -13.96 -21.13 -3.21
C ALA A 348 -14.58 -19.73 -3.11
N LEU A 349 -15.70 -19.44 -3.77
CA LEU A 349 -16.40 -18.16 -3.64
C LEU A 349 -16.85 -17.91 -2.19
N GLY A 350 -17.37 -18.92 -1.51
CA GLY A 350 -17.74 -18.82 -0.10
C GLY A 350 -16.55 -18.53 0.80
N TYR A 351 -15.43 -19.18 0.54
CA TYR A 351 -14.18 -18.95 1.25
C TYR A 351 -13.65 -17.52 1.05
N VAL A 352 -13.63 -17.03 -0.19
CA VAL A 352 -13.15 -15.66 -0.47
C VAL A 352 -14.07 -14.60 0.16
N LYS A 353 -15.39 -14.84 0.18
CA LYS A 353 -16.33 -13.96 0.91
C LYS A 353 -16.02 -13.93 2.41
N LYS A 354 -15.81 -15.10 3.01
CA LYS A 354 -15.43 -15.20 4.42
C LYS A 354 -14.14 -14.42 4.70
N LEU A 355 -13.13 -14.55 3.84
CA LEU A 355 -11.88 -13.77 3.99
C LEU A 355 -12.13 -12.25 3.92
N ASP A 356 -12.97 -11.74 3.01
CA ASP A 356 -13.30 -10.31 2.92
C ASP A 356 -14.06 -9.82 4.17
N ASP A 357 -14.92 -10.65 4.73
CA ASP A 357 -15.63 -10.36 5.99
C ASP A 357 -14.65 -10.35 7.18
N GLU A 358 -13.73 -11.31 7.27
CA GLU A 358 -12.65 -11.34 8.27
C GLU A 358 -11.76 -10.10 8.21
N VAL A 359 -11.44 -9.63 7.00
CA VAL A 359 -10.70 -8.38 6.82
C VAL A 359 -11.47 -7.20 7.41
N THR A 360 -12.76 -7.12 7.11
CA THR A 360 -13.63 -6.05 7.63
C THR A 360 -13.69 -6.06 9.16
N GLU A 361 -13.90 -7.24 9.76
CA GLU A 361 -13.92 -7.38 11.22
C GLU A 361 -12.55 -7.10 11.86
N GLY A 362 -11.46 -7.49 11.19
CA GLY A 362 -10.10 -7.20 11.64
C GLY A 362 -9.83 -5.69 11.79
N TRP A 363 -10.25 -4.87 10.81
CA TRP A 363 -10.14 -3.41 10.90
C TRP A 363 -11.04 -2.81 11.98
N LYS A 364 -12.27 -3.31 12.14
CA LYS A 364 -13.19 -2.86 13.21
C LYS A 364 -12.63 -3.18 14.58
N GLN A 365 -12.17 -4.41 14.77
CA GLN A 365 -11.61 -4.87 16.05
C GLN A 365 -10.33 -4.10 16.39
N PHE A 366 -9.45 -3.90 15.42
CA PHE A 366 -8.25 -3.09 15.62
C PHE A 366 -8.57 -1.70 16.17
N LEU A 367 -9.53 -0.99 15.55
CA LEU A 367 -9.88 0.35 16.01
C LEU A 367 -10.61 0.35 17.35
N LYS A 368 -11.37 -0.70 17.66
CA LYS A 368 -12.06 -0.88 18.95
C LYS A 368 -11.06 -1.16 20.07
N ASP A 369 -10.06 -1.99 19.82
CA ASP A 369 -9.06 -2.40 20.81
C ASP A 369 -7.94 -1.37 20.98
N PHE A 370 -7.88 -0.40 20.09
CA PHE A 370 -6.89 0.65 20.22
C PHE A 370 -7.19 1.51 21.45
N VAL A 371 -6.39 1.32 22.48
CA VAL A 371 -6.39 2.17 23.66
C VAL A 371 -5.20 3.11 23.54
N PRO A 372 -5.42 4.43 23.42
CA PRO A 372 -4.32 5.39 23.53
C PRO A 372 -3.59 5.15 24.86
N LYS A 373 -2.29 5.01 24.81
CA LYS A 373 -1.49 4.87 26.04
C LYS A 373 -1.51 6.19 26.80
N GLN A 374 -2.60 6.47 27.50
CA GLN A 374 -2.69 7.57 28.45
C GLN A 374 -1.92 7.18 29.72
N SER A 375 -0.67 7.51 29.77
CA SER A 375 -0.03 7.66 31.07
C SER A 375 -0.45 9.03 31.63
N LYS A 376 -1.28 9.02 32.66
CA LYS A 376 -1.84 10.22 33.27
C LYS A 376 -0.78 11.17 33.89
N THR A 377 0.48 10.81 33.92
CA THR A 377 1.51 11.49 34.69
C THR A 377 2.73 11.99 33.92
N ASN A 378 2.93 11.59 32.66
CA ASN A 378 4.13 11.98 31.92
C ASN A 378 3.89 12.16 30.40
N SER A 379 2.66 12.31 29.93
CA SER A 379 2.33 12.37 28.52
C SER A 379 3.05 13.51 27.78
N ALA A 380 3.13 14.68 28.34
CA ALA A 380 3.81 15.81 27.74
C ALA A 380 5.34 15.57 27.61
N LYS A 381 5.98 14.99 28.65
CA LYS A 381 7.42 14.67 28.61
C LYS A 381 7.76 13.55 27.62
N ILE A 382 6.91 12.52 27.53
CA ILE A 382 7.12 11.41 26.59
C ILE A 382 6.91 11.90 25.17
N ASN A 383 5.87 12.68 24.93
CA ASN A 383 5.57 13.22 23.61
C ASN A 383 6.64 14.21 23.11
N SER A 384 7.13 15.10 23.99
CA SER A 384 8.21 16.02 23.63
C SER A 384 9.51 15.26 23.32
N TYR A 385 9.85 14.23 24.10
CA TYR A 385 11.01 13.40 23.86
C TYR A 385 10.92 12.62 22.54
N GLN A 386 9.77 12.02 22.25
CA GLN A 386 9.52 11.32 20.99
C GLN A 386 9.59 12.28 19.80
N THR A 387 9.01 13.46 19.92
CA THR A 387 9.05 14.49 18.89
C THR A 387 10.48 14.97 18.61
N VAL A 388 11.28 15.18 19.65
CA VAL A 388 12.70 15.53 19.51
C VAL A 388 13.48 14.43 18.78
N LYS A 389 13.34 13.17 19.18
CA LYS A 389 13.99 12.04 18.50
C LYS A 389 13.57 11.92 17.04
N TYR A 390 12.31 12.11 16.76
CA TYR A 390 11.80 12.06 15.39
C TYR A 390 12.36 13.20 14.53
N ARG A 391 12.41 14.38 15.07
CA ARG A 391 13.04 15.54 14.45
C ARG A 391 14.52 15.29 14.14
N ASP A 392 15.27 14.74 15.10
CA ASP A 392 16.68 14.40 14.90
C ASP A 392 16.85 13.34 13.83
N TYR A 393 15.93 12.39 13.73
CA TYR A 393 15.91 11.41 12.67
C TYR A 393 15.69 12.05 11.28
N ILE A 394 14.71 12.94 11.13
CA ILE A 394 14.46 13.67 9.86
C ILE A 394 15.68 14.51 9.48
N LYS A 395 16.29 15.18 10.44
CA LYS A 395 17.53 15.94 10.26
C LYS A 395 18.68 15.07 9.73
N ASP A 396 18.85 13.89 10.33
CA ASP A 396 19.91 12.96 9.95
C ASP A 396 19.70 12.37 8.56
N LEU A 397 18.45 12.08 8.19
CA LEU A 397 18.08 11.67 6.85
C LEU A 397 18.35 12.76 5.81
N GLY A 398 17.95 14.00 6.09
CA GLY A 398 18.20 15.12 5.18
C GLY A 398 19.68 15.34 4.92
N ARG A 399 20.52 15.23 5.95
CA ARG A 399 21.98 15.40 5.84
C ARG A 399 22.66 14.29 5.03
N LYS A 400 22.11 13.08 5.05
CA LYS A 400 22.74 11.91 4.39
C LYS A 400 22.39 11.77 2.91
N HIS A 401 21.24 12.27 2.50
CA HIS A 401 20.64 11.86 1.23
C HIS A 401 20.42 12.98 0.22
N LEU A 402 20.69 14.23 0.59
CA LEU A 402 20.63 15.34 -0.35
C LEU A 402 22.03 15.85 -0.63
N ALA A 403 22.39 15.98 -1.90
CA ALA A 403 23.54 16.79 -2.27
C ALA A 403 23.36 18.19 -1.71
N ARG A 404 24.46 18.83 -1.26
CA ARG A 404 24.39 20.10 -0.51
C ARG A 404 23.60 21.19 -1.24
N GLU A 405 23.72 21.26 -2.57
CA GLU A 405 23.01 22.24 -3.41
C GLU A 405 21.52 21.93 -3.52
N ASP A 406 21.13 20.65 -3.63
CA ASP A 406 19.75 20.22 -3.64
C ASP A 406 19.09 20.43 -2.27
N PHE A 407 19.83 20.20 -1.22
CA PHE A 407 19.40 20.42 0.16
C PHE A 407 19.09 21.90 0.42
N GLU A 408 19.95 22.83 0.01
CA GLU A 408 19.74 24.27 0.18
C GLU A 408 18.54 24.78 -0.66
N SER A 409 18.36 24.25 -1.86
CA SER A 409 17.19 24.56 -2.68
C SER A 409 15.89 24.10 -2.03
N VAL A 410 15.86 22.89 -1.52
CA VAL A 410 14.71 22.32 -0.79
C VAL A 410 14.44 23.15 0.47
N LEU A 411 15.47 23.49 1.23
CA LEU A 411 15.34 24.32 2.44
C LEU A 411 14.77 25.71 2.13
N SER A 412 15.23 26.36 1.06
CA SER A 412 14.69 27.66 0.66
C SER A 412 13.20 27.60 0.35
N ASN A 413 12.76 26.51 -0.28
CA ASN A 413 11.34 26.28 -0.55
C ASN A 413 10.57 25.98 0.73
N ILE A 414 11.11 25.17 1.64
CA ILE A 414 10.53 24.89 2.95
C ILE A 414 10.34 26.18 3.75
N GLN A 415 11.34 27.05 3.80
CA GLN A 415 11.26 28.33 4.51
C GLN A 415 10.12 29.23 4.03
N LYS A 416 9.88 29.29 2.71
CA LYS A 416 8.78 30.08 2.16
C LYS A 416 7.40 29.57 2.60
N PHE A 417 7.26 28.29 2.86
CA PHE A 417 5.99 27.63 3.16
C PHE A 417 5.80 27.31 4.64
N CYS A 418 6.86 27.28 5.44
CA CYS A 418 6.76 27.03 6.88
C CYS A 418 5.80 27.99 7.56
N LYS A 419 5.84 29.27 7.23
CA LYS A 419 4.92 30.29 7.78
C LYS A 419 3.45 30.02 7.50
N VAL A 420 3.15 29.31 6.42
CA VAL A 420 1.77 28.99 6.00
C VAL A 420 1.28 27.68 6.58
N VAL A 421 2.19 26.79 6.93
CA VAL A 421 1.88 25.40 7.31
C VAL A 421 1.77 25.22 8.83
N TYR A 422 2.34 26.13 9.61
CA TYR A 422 2.30 26.05 11.07
C TYR A 422 0.94 26.42 11.62
N THR A 423 0.43 25.60 12.48
CA THR A 423 -0.89 25.68 13.10
C THR A 423 -0.75 25.78 14.61
N ASP A 424 -1.87 25.82 15.29
CA ASP A 424 -1.94 25.73 16.77
C ASP A 424 -1.16 24.54 17.35
N GLN A 425 -0.95 23.49 16.56
CA GLN A 425 -0.20 22.32 16.99
C GLN A 425 1.29 22.63 17.15
N ASP A 426 1.87 23.36 16.23
CA ASP A 426 3.27 23.76 16.30
C ASP A 426 3.46 24.80 17.41
N THR A 427 2.50 25.71 17.55
CA THR A 427 2.43 26.67 18.67
C THR A 427 2.36 25.93 20.01
N TYR A 428 1.60 24.82 20.08
CA TYR A 428 1.56 24.00 21.28
C TYR A 428 2.92 23.36 21.59
N LEU A 429 3.62 22.84 20.61
CA LEU A 429 4.94 22.25 20.78
C LEU A 429 5.99 23.27 21.19
N SER A 430 5.93 24.49 20.66
CA SER A 430 6.83 25.58 21.03
C SER A 430 6.59 26.12 22.44
N LYS A 431 5.37 26.04 22.95
CA LYS A 431 5.02 26.46 24.32
C LYS A 431 5.39 25.44 25.38
N ASP A 432 5.70 24.19 25.01
CA ASP A 432 6.15 23.19 25.96
C ASP A 432 7.60 23.49 26.37
N LYS A 433 7.75 24.03 27.61
CA LYS A 433 9.08 24.38 28.18
C LYS A 433 10.03 23.18 28.32
N ASN A 434 9.55 21.95 28.19
CA ASN A 434 10.36 20.74 28.19
C ASN A 434 10.81 20.36 26.77
N PHE A 435 10.38 21.09 25.76
CA PHE A 435 10.81 20.91 24.39
C PHE A 435 12.21 21.46 24.26
N ALA A 436 13.19 20.63 23.92
CA ALA A 436 14.53 21.11 23.66
C ALA A 436 14.47 22.12 22.50
N PRO A 437 15.08 23.30 22.66
CA PRO A 437 15.15 24.28 21.58
C PRO A 437 15.73 23.62 20.35
N ILE A 438 15.23 23.99 19.19
CA ILE A 438 15.82 23.57 17.92
C ILE A 438 17.28 24.03 17.95
N ASP A 439 18.15 23.15 17.55
CA ASP A 439 19.53 23.48 17.26
C ASP A 439 19.56 24.65 16.25
N GLU A 440 20.24 25.71 16.62
CA GLU A 440 20.39 26.93 15.79
C GLU A 440 20.77 26.62 14.33
N SER A 441 21.49 25.52 14.11
CA SER A 441 21.83 25.06 12.75
C SER A 441 20.61 24.62 11.94
N LEU A 442 19.52 24.23 12.60
CA LEU A 442 18.23 23.90 11.95
C LEU A 442 17.41 25.16 11.72
N GLU A 443 17.40 26.07 12.65
CA GLU A 443 16.74 27.37 12.47
C GLU A 443 17.36 28.12 11.30
N LEU A 444 18.68 28.18 11.24
CA LEU A 444 19.43 28.75 10.12
C LEU A 444 19.14 28.08 8.78
N ASN A 445 18.80 26.81 8.79
CA ASN A 445 18.51 26.04 7.60
C ASN A 445 16.99 25.86 7.34
N GLY A 446 16.11 26.46 8.14
CA GLY A 446 14.68 26.43 7.94
C GLY A 446 14.02 25.04 8.04
N LEU A 447 14.72 24.07 8.62
CA LEU A 447 14.22 22.72 8.85
C LEU A 447 13.37 22.59 10.12
N SER A 448 12.84 23.66 10.61
CA SER A 448 11.88 23.64 11.70
C SER A 448 10.53 23.08 11.23
N LEU A 449 10.48 21.76 11.08
CA LEU A 449 9.20 21.06 10.81
C LEU A 449 8.27 21.07 12.04
N PHE A 450 8.76 21.56 13.19
CA PHE A 450 8.10 21.45 14.48
C PHE A 450 8.06 22.73 15.29
N GLU A 451 8.65 23.81 14.82
CA GLU A 451 8.64 25.10 15.51
C GLU A 451 7.77 26.14 14.83
N GLU A 452 7.37 27.11 15.65
CA GLU A 452 6.74 28.32 15.17
C GLU A 452 7.61 29.03 14.15
N VAL A 453 6.97 29.54 13.17
CA VAL A 453 7.48 30.56 12.30
C VAL A 453 6.90 31.90 12.71
#